data_600b1cdaadf6bdf817a19de57074cbee
#
_entry.id   600b1cdaadf6bdf817a19de57074cbee
#
_cell.length_a   1.000
_cell.length_b   1.000
_cell.length_c   1.000
_cell.angle_alpha   90.00
_cell.angle_beta   90.00
_cell.angle_gamma   90.00
#
_symmetry.space_group_name_H-M   'P 1'
#
loop_
_entity.id
_entity.type
_entity.pdbx_description
1 polymer ?
#
loop_
_entity_poly.entity_id
_entity_poly.type
_entity_poly.pdbx_seq_one_letter_code
_entity_poly.pdbx_strand_id
1 'polypeptide(L)'
;MNSLLSGLVLFSSFALRTPNNPDIIKDDYEITIGFKTDKVYLKRDWERELGERYVDDEVWFEWTPSVFYFKPHYVNKTSRNLQYGKMDTRYKKDWFSIGHTVFYSDDKVEQGTSIGIHRKKTINAHFDLETKFDGYYFRDEVADTERFDMEDYVSLNWKVSDKLTVTNIFDYNDIKNKKYYKFKVGLEYKL
;
A
#
# COMPACT_ATOMS: atom_id res chain seq x y z
N MET A 1 -12.16 25.92 10.28
CA MET A 1 -11.80 25.12 9.08
C MET A 1 -10.34 24.74 9.21
N ASN A 2 -10.04 23.54 9.71
CA ASN A 2 -8.67 23.03 9.67
C ASN A 2 -8.35 22.77 8.20
N SER A 3 -7.29 23.38 7.68
CA SER A 3 -6.96 23.28 6.26
C SER A 3 -6.69 21.82 5.91
N LEU A 4 -7.28 21.30 4.84
CA LEU A 4 -7.01 19.98 4.27
C LEU A 4 -5.52 19.77 3.95
N LEU A 5 -4.74 20.84 3.96
CA LEU A 5 -3.31 20.86 3.65
C LEU A 5 -2.40 20.92 4.90
N SER A 6 -2.96 20.96 6.12
CA SER A 6 -2.14 20.89 7.31
C SER A 6 -1.44 19.54 7.38
N GLY A 7 -0.12 19.55 7.41
CA GLY A 7 0.69 18.32 7.43
C GLY A 7 0.91 17.69 6.07
N LEU A 8 0.91 18.47 4.98
CA LEU A 8 1.26 17.99 3.66
C LEU A 8 2.70 17.45 3.65
N VAL A 9 2.87 16.23 3.21
CA VAL A 9 4.15 15.53 3.05
C VAL A 9 4.35 15.18 1.59
N LEU A 10 5.48 15.62 1.03
CA LEU A 10 5.99 15.10 -0.22
C LEU A 10 6.75 13.82 0.06
N PHE A 11 6.58 12.81 -0.78
CA PHE A 11 7.38 11.60 -0.67
C PHE A 11 7.83 11.11 -2.04
N SER A 12 8.97 10.42 -2.02
CA SER A 12 9.47 9.66 -3.15
C SER A 12 10.08 8.37 -2.66
N SER A 13 10.08 7.35 -3.51
CA SER A 13 10.75 6.10 -3.19
C SER A 13 11.25 5.38 -4.43
N PHE A 14 12.25 4.54 -4.22
CA PHE A 14 12.75 3.58 -5.18
C PHE A 14 12.66 2.19 -4.56
N ALA A 15 12.13 1.23 -5.30
CA ALA A 15 12.03 -0.15 -4.87
C ALA A 15 12.63 -1.11 -5.90
N LEU A 16 13.27 -2.15 -5.40
CA LEU A 16 13.63 -3.33 -6.17
C LEU A 16 12.67 -4.46 -5.80
N ARG A 17 12.18 -5.17 -6.80
CA ARG A 17 11.33 -6.35 -6.66
C ARG A 17 12.13 -7.59 -7.04
N THR A 18 12.07 -8.61 -6.21
CA THR A 18 12.64 -9.91 -6.52
C THR A 18 11.50 -10.92 -6.57
N PRO A 19 11.15 -11.44 -7.76
CA PRO A 19 10.16 -12.51 -7.86
C PRO A 19 10.69 -13.76 -7.17
N ASN A 20 9.80 -14.52 -6.55
CA ASN A 20 10.16 -15.77 -5.88
C ASN A 20 10.43 -16.93 -6.87
N ASN A 21 10.51 -16.63 -8.16
CA ASN A 21 10.87 -17.60 -9.20
C ASN A 21 12.28 -17.28 -9.70
N PRO A 22 13.29 -18.15 -9.42
CA PRO A 22 14.67 -17.93 -9.83
C PRO A 22 14.86 -17.92 -11.35
N ASP A 23 13.91 -18.43 -12.13
CA ASP A 23 13.96 -18.41 -13.59
C ASP A 23 13.59 -17.05 -14.21
N ILE A 24 13.07 -16.13 -13.40
CA ILE A 24 12.71 -14.78 -13.83
C ILE A 24 13.79 -13.81 -13.35
N ILE A 25 14.96 -13.84 -14.00
CA ILE A 25 16.03 -12.87 -13.79
C ILE A 25 15.67 -11.59 -14.58
N LYS A 26 14.85 -10.74 -14.00
CA LYS A 26 14.64 -9.39 -14.55
C LYS A 26 14.68 -8.41 -13.41
N ASP A 27 15.47 -7.36 -13.59
CA ASP A 27 15.56 -6.24 -12.66
C ASP A 27 14.24 -5.46 -12.69
N ASP A 28 13.28 -5.89 -11.88
CA ASP A 28 12.03 -5.17 -11.70
C ASP A 28 12.24 -4.07 -10.68
N TYR A 29 11.81 -2.87 -11.02
CA TYR A 29 11.91 -1.70 -10.15
C TYR A 29 10.63 -0.89 -10.16
N GLU A 30 10.47 -0.09 -9.11
CA GLU A 30 9.39 0.88 -8.97
C GLU A 30 9.97 2.21 -8.50
N ILE A 31 9.59 3.29 -9.14
CA ILE A 31 9.86 4.66 -8.71
C ILE A 31 8.52 5.29 -8.36
N THR A 32 8.39 5.80 -7.15
CA THR A 32 7.18 6.46 -6.67
C THR A 32 7.45 7.92 -6.38
N ILE A 33 6.51 8.78 -6.76
CA ILE A 33 6.44 10.17 -6.30
C ILE A 33 5.00 10.45 -5.88
N GLY A 34 4.82 11.19 -4.79
CA GLY A 34 3.47 11.53 -4.35
C GLY A 34 3.42 12.53 -3.21
N PHE A 35 2.19 12.76 -2.78
CA PHE A 35 1.89 13.59 -1.61
C PHE A 35 0.94 12.84 -0.70
N LYS A 36 1.06 13.11 0.59
CA LYS A 36 0.13 12.59 1.59
C LYS A 36 -0.17 13.63 2.65
N THR A 37 -1.34 13.50 3.24
CA THR A 37 -1.72 14.12 4.50
C THR A 37 -2.12 13.01 5.48
N ASP A 38 -2.68 13.36 6.61
CA ASP A 38 -3.30 12.40 7.53
C ASP A 38 -4.53 11.67 6.94
N LYS A 39 -5.10 12.17 5.84
CA LYS A 39 -6.37 11.66 5.27
C LYS A 39 -6.32 11.33 3.79
N VAL A 40 -5.47 11.97 3.03
CA VAL A 40 -5.42 11.84 1.58
C VAL A 40 -4.04 11.39 1.15
N TYR A 41 -4.01 10.49 0.20
CA TYR A 41 -2.80 9.98 -0.41
C TYR A 41 -2.96 9.97 -1.92
N LEU A 42 -1.98 10.53 -2.61
CA LEU A 42 -1.89 10.59 -4.06
C LEU A 42 -0.50 10.15 -4.46
N LYS A 43 -0.38 9.24 -5.39
CA LYS A 43 0.92 8.84 -5.94
C LYS A 43 0.84 8.51 -7.42
N ARG A 44 2.01 8.62 -8.04
CA ARG A 44 2.29 8.04 -9.35
C ARG A 44 3.49 7.13 -9.23
N ASP A 45 3.34 5.94 -9.75
CA ASP A 45 4.38 4.93 -9.85
C ASP A 45 4.81 4.75 -11.31
N TRP A 46 6.11 4.67 -11.52
CA TRP A 46 6.73 4.17 -12.75
C TRP A 46 7.35 2.82 -12.41
N GLU A 47 6.79 1.78 -13.00
CA GLU A 47 7.18 0.41 -12.72
C GLU A 47 7.84 -0.22 -13.95
N ARG A 48 8.82 -1.10 -13.70
CA ARG A 48 9.25 -2.12 -14.63
C ARG A 48 8.95 -3.47 -14.01
N GLU A 49 8.07 -4.23 -14.65
CA GLU A 49 7.66 -5.56 -14.21
C GLU A 49 7.80 -6.55 -15.38
N LEU A 50 8.56 -7.62 -15.18
CA LEU A 50 8.82 -8.66 -16.21
C LEU A 50 9.37 -8.08 -17.53
N GLY A 51 10.10 -6.96 -17.46
CA GLY A 51 10.69 -6.27 -18.61
C GLY A 51 9.77 -5.27 -19.30
N GLU A 52 8.51 -5.18 -18.93
CA GLU A 52 7.56 -4.19 -19.42
C GLU A 52 7.53 -2.95 -18.52
N ARG A 53 7.17 -1.81 -19.08
CA ARG A 53 7.08 -0.54 -18.35
C ARG A 53 5.64 -0.17 -18.13
N TYR A 54 5.31 0.23 -16.90
CA TYR A 54 3.98 0.64 -16.49
C TYR A 54 4.00 1.99 -15.80
N VAL A 55 2.86 2.69 -15.88
CA VAL A 55 2.59 3.92 -15.14
C VAL A 55 1.25 3.74 -14.44
N ASP A 56 1.27 3.83 -13.12
CA ASP A 56 0.09 3.69 -12.28
C ASP A 56 -0.15 4.99 -11.49
N ASP A 57 -1.36 5.48 -11.53
CA ASP A 57 -1.84 6.59 -10.71
C ASP A 57 -2.78 6.05 -9.64
N GLU A 58 -2.51 6.37 -8.38
CA GLU A 58 -3.33 5.93 -7.26
C GLU A 58 -3.77 7.11 -6.40
N VAL A 59 -5.01 7.08 -5.97
CA VAL A 59 -5.57 7.99 -4.99
C VAL A 59 -6.37 7.22 -3.96
N TRP A 60 -6.18 7.54 -2.70
CA TRP A 60 -7.10 7.08 -1.66
C TRP A 60 -7.35 8.16 -0.62
N PHE A 61 -8.48 8.01 0.01
CA PHE A 61 -8.90 8.80 1.15
C PHE A 61 -9.04 7.88 2.35
N GLU A 62 -8.52 8.29 3.49
CA GLU A 62 -8.64 7.55 4.73
C GLU A 62 -9.45 8.35 5.74
N TRP A 63 -10.52 7.75 6.24
CA TRP A 63 -11.34 8.32 7.28
C TRP A 63 -11.51 7.32 8.42
N THR A 64 -11.07 7.73 9.62
CA THR A 64 -11.06 6.88 10.81
C THR A 64 -11.89 7.53 11.93
N PRO A 65 -13.23 7.46 11.87
CA PRO A 65 -14.07 7.93 12.96
C PRO A 65 -14.04 6.91 14.09
N SER A 66 -13.40 7.26 15.22
CA SER A 66 -13.28 6.38 16.38
C SER A 66 -12.60 5.04 16.06
N VAL A 67 -13.35 3.93 16.15
CA VAL A 67 -12.85 2.56 15.92
C VAL A 67 -13.11 2.05 14.50
N PHE A 68 -13.76 2.84 13.68
CA PHE A 68 -14.03 2.46 12.29
C PHE A 68 -13.04 3.12 11.35
N TYR A 69 -12.73 2.41 10.28
CA TYR A 69 -11.81 2.81 9.25
C TYR A 69 -12.48 2.60 7.88
N PHE A 70 -12.45 3.65 7.07
CA PHE A 70 -12.98 3.63 5.71
C PHE A 70 -11.91 4.12 4.76
N LYS A 71 -11.58 3.33 3.75
CA LYS A 71 -10.55 3.67 2.77
C LYS A 71 -11.04 3.36 1.36
N PRO A 72 -11.72 4.31 0.69
CA PRO A 72 -11.88 4.24 -0.74
C PRO A 72 -10.53 4.45 -1.42
N HIS A 73 -10.22 3.61 -2.39
CA HIS A 73 -8.99 3.60 -3.14
C HIS A 73 -9.31 3.43 -4.62
N TYR A 74 -8.74 4.28 -5.44
CA TYR A 74 -8.86 4.23 -6.89
C TYR A 74 -7.48 4.10 -7.51
N VAL A 75 -7.35 3.22 -8.50
CA VAL A 75 -6.13 2.96 -9.25
C VAL A 75 -6.42 3.04 -10.73
N ASN A 76 -5.59 3.81 -11.43
CA ASN A 76 -5.58 3.89 -12.88
C ASN A 76 -4.23 3.40 -13.40
N LYS A 77 -4.22 2.23 -14.01
CA LYS A 77 -3.04 1.63 -14.66
C LYS A 77 -3.03 2.03 -16.13
N THR A 78 -2.56 3.25 -16.41
CA THR A 78 -2.63 3.89 -17.73
C THR A 78 -2.03 3.02 -18.83
N SER A 79 -0.90 2.39 -18.58
CA SER A 79 -0.22 1.55 -19.57
C SER A 79 -0.95 0.23 -19.89
N ARG A 80 -1.83 -0.20 -18.99
CA ARG A 80 -2.60 -1.46 -19.14
C ARG A 80 -4.05 -1.20 -19.53
N ASN A 81 -4.46 0.07 -19.67
CA ASN A 81 -5.86 0.49 -19.83
C ASN A 81 -6.78 -0.17 -18.81
N LEU A 82 -6.32 -0.28 -17.57
CA LEU A 82 -7.02 -0.94 -16.47
C LEU A 82 -7.31 0.07 -15.38
N GLN A 83 -8.57 0.17 -15.02
CA GLN A 83 -9.03 0.97 -13.89
C GLN A 83 -9.72 0.08 -12.88
N TYR A 84 -9.46 0.32 -11.61
CA TYR A 84 -10.18 -0.37 -10.55
C TYR A 84 -10.32 0.48 -9.30
N GLY A 85 -11.32 0.16 -8.52
CA GLY A 85 -11.54 0.72 -7.21
C GLY A 85 -11.55 -0.34 -6.14
N LYS A 86 -11.21 0.06 -4.92
CA LYS A 86 -11.27 -0.76 -3.73
C LYS A 86 -11.91 0.06 -2.60
N MET A 87 -12.87 -0.51 -1.91
CA MET A 87 -13.43 0.04 -0.69
C MET A 87 -13.06 -0.89 0.46
N ASP A 88 -12.27 -0.41 1.39
CA ASP A 88 -11.89 -1.15 2.58
C ASP A 88 -12.57 -0.52 3.81
N THR A 89 -13.35 -1.33 4.50
CA THR A 89 -14.11 -0.92 5.70
C THR A 89 -13.76 -1.85 6.83
N ARG A 90 -13.16 -1.31 7.91
CA ARG A 90 -12.68 -2.11 9.02
C ARG A 90 -13.13 -1.55 10.38
N TYR A 91 -13.35 -2.44 11.31
CA TYR A 91 -13.25 -2.16 12.73
C TYR A 91 -11.78 -2.24 13.13
N LYS A 92 -11.26 -1.18 13.76
CA LYS A 92 -9.85 -1.09 14.18
C LYS A 92 -9.78 -0.81 15.67
N LYS A 93 -9.04 -1.62 16.39
CA LYS A 93 -8.77 -1.40 17.82
C LYS A 93 -7.29 -1.69 18.09
N ASP A 94 -6.60 -0.68 18.60
CA ASP A 94 -5.17 -0.74 18.89
C ASP A 94 -4.35 -1.18 17.66
N TRP A 95 -3.76 -2.36 17.73
CA TRP A 95 -2.91 -2.95 16.70
C TRP A 95 -3.64 -3.91 15.76
N PHE A 96 -4.92 -4.18 15.99
CA PHE A 96 -5.72 -5.17 15.26
C PHE A 96 -6.85 -4.51 14.46
N SER A 97 -7.15 -5.05 13.30
CA SER A 97 -8.32 -4.67 12.51
C SER A 97 -8.97 -5.88 11.85
N ILE A 98 -10.28 -5.81 11.69
CA ILE A 98 -11.06 -6.78 10.93
C ILE A 98 -12.14 -6.03 10.14
N GLY A 99 -12.43 -6.48 8.93
CA GLY A 99 -13.41 -5.79 8.13
C GLY A 99 -13.77 -6.47 6.84
N HIS A 100 -14.34 -5.68 5.97
CA HIS A 100 -14.84 -6.09 4.67
C HIS A 100 -14.19 -5.21 3.58
N THR A 101 -13.78 -5.85 2.50
CA THR A 101 -13.18 -5.19 1.35
C THR A 101 -13.99 -5.53 0.10
N VAL A 102 -14.35 -4.52 -0.67
CA VAL A 102 -14.94 -4.67 -1.99
C VAL A 102 -13.94 -4.16 -3.02
N PHE A 103 -13.64 -4.98 -3.99
CA PHE A 103 -12.85 -4.63 -5.15
C PHE A 103 -13.76 -4.63 -6.37
N TYR A 104 -13.67 -3.60 -7.20
CA TYR A 104 -14.46 -3.49 -8.44
C TYR A 104 -13.59 -2.99 -9.59
N SER A 105 -13.79 -3.59 -10.76
CA SER A 105 -13.23 -3.19 -12.05
C SER A 105 -14.32 -3.28 -13.11
N ASP A 106 -14.00 -2.91 -14.33
CA ASP A 106 -14.96 -2.98 -15.44
C ASP A 106 -15.51 -4.40 -15.66
N ASP A 107 -14.72 -5.43 -15.33
CA ASP A 107 -15.05 -6.82 -15.63
C ASP A 107 -15.61 -7.61 -14.45
N LYS A 108 -15.43 -7.13 -13.20
CA LYS A 108 -15.81 -7.91 -12.03
C LYS A 108 -15.94 -7.12 -10.73
N VAL A 109 -16.70 -7.71 -9.84
CA VAL A 109 -16.78 -7.30 -8.43
C VAL A 109 -16.37 -8.47 -7.56
N GLU A 110 -15.34 -8.30 -6.76
CA GLU A 110 -14.91 -9.25 -5.75
C GLU A 110 -15.17 -8.66 -4.38
N GLN A 111 -15.65 -9.44 -3.46
CA GLN A 111 -15.82 -9.03 -2.08
C GLN A 111 -15.18 -10.02 -1.14
N GLY A 112 -14.72 -9.53 0.00
CA GLY A 112 -13.95 -10.36 0.89
C GLY A 112 -13.87 -9.82 2.31
N THR A 113 -13.36 -10.67 3.18
CA THR A 113 -13.04 -10.31 4.56
C THR A 113 -11.57 -9.93 4.65
N SER A 114 -11.27 -8.88 5.40
CA SER A 114 -9.91 -8.45 5.68
C SER A 114 -9.60 -8.54 7.17
N ILE A 115 -8.36 -8.91 7.48
CA ILE A 115 -7.82 -8.93 8.83
C ILE A 115 -6.45 -8.25 8.78
N GLY A 116 -6.17 -7.42 9.77
CA GLY A 116 -4.91 -6.67 9.80
C GLY A 116 -4.29 -6.59 11.18
N ILE A 117 -2.96 -6.59 11.20
CA ILE A 117 -2.14 -6.30 12.36
C ILE A 117 -1.19 -5.17 11.97
N HIS A 118 -1.24 -4.08 12.72
CA HIS A 118 -0.38 -2.94 12.49
C HIS A 118 0.21 -2.46 13.81
N ARG A 119 1.52 -2.41 13.91
CA ARG A 119 2.24 -1.92 15.09
C ARG A 119 3.29 -0.92 14.69
N LYS A 120 3.35 0.16 15.45
CA LYS A 120 4.42 1.15 15.38
C LYS A 120 5.07 1.27 16.75
N LYS A 121 6.41 1.23 16.77
CA LYS A 121 7.22 1.38 17.99
C LYS A 121 8.29 2.44 17.74
N THR A 122 8.29 3.48 18.55
CA THR A 122 9.42 4.41 18.62
C THR A 122 10.56 3.74 19.38
N ILE A 123 11.70 3.55 18.70
CA ILE A 123 12.91 2.97 19.27
C ILE A 123 13.65 4.05 20.07
N ASN A 124 13.80 5.24 19.47
CA ASN A 124 14.38 6.43 20.10
C ASN A 124 13.93 7.69 19.37
N ALA A 125 14.50 8.86 19.67
CA ALA A 125 14.13 10.13 19.07
C ALA A 125 14.26 10.15 17.53
N HIS A 126 15.12 9.32 16.95
CA HIS A 126 15.44 9.32 15.52
C HIS A 126 14.84 8.13 14.75
N PHE A 127 14.44 7.06 15.42
CA PHE A 127 14.04 5.83 14.75
C PHE A 127 12.68 5.33 15.22
N ASP A 128 11.81 5.06 14.26
CA ASP A 128 10.56 4.32 14.44
C ASP A 128 10.65 3.00 13.65
N LEU A 129 10.16 1.92 14.26
CA LEU A 129 9.92 0.64 13.62
C LEU A 129 8.41 0.48 13.41
N GLU A 130 8.02 0.12 12.20
CA GLU A 130 6.62 -0.16 11.87
C GLU A 130 6.52 -1.55 11.24
N THR A 131 5.53 -2.30 11.65
CA THR A 131 5.21 -3.61 11.09
C THR A 131 3.74 -3.65 10.73
N LYS A 132 3.44 -4.18 9.56
CA LYS A 132 2.08 -4.36 9.08
C LYS A 132 1.93 -5.75 8.47
N PHE A 133 0.82 -6.36 8.78
CA PHE A 133 0.32 -7.57 8.15
C PHE A 133 -1.14 -7.31 7.76
N ASP A 134 -1.49 -7.53 6.50
CA ASP A 134 -2.87 -7.53 6.01
C ASP A 134 -3.15 -8.83 5.26
N GLY A 135 -4.16 -9.56 5.70
CA GLY A 135 -4.69 -10.73 5.01
C GLY A 135 -6.07 -10.41 4.44
N TYR A 136 -6.33 -10.87 3.22
CA TYR A 136 -7.60 -10.70 2.52
C TYR A 136 -8.07 -12.05 2.01
N TYR A 137 -9.29 -12.42 2.36
CA TYR A 137 -9.96 -13.57 1.80
C TYR A 137 -11.06 -13.08 0.86
N PHE A 138 -10.93 -13.34 -0.42
CA PHE A 138 -11.89 -12.96 -1.45
C PHE A 138 -12.64 -14.17 -1.97
N ARG A 139 -13.91 -13.95 -2.26
CA ARG A 139 -14.75 -14.87 -3.01
C ARG A 139 -15.29 -14.14 -4.24
N ASP A 140 -15.07 -14.73 -5.40
CA ASP A 140 -15.71 -14.34 -6.65
C ASP A 140 -16.96 -15.20 -6.83
N GLU A 141 -18.14 -14.61 -6.64
CA GLU A 141 -19.41 -15.34 -6.70
C GLU A 141 -19.77 -15.78 -8.12
N VAL A 142 -19.23 -15.10 -9.14
CA VAL A 142 -19.51 -15.41 -10.55
C VAL A 142 -18.63 -16.55 -11.04
N ALA A 143 -17.37 -16.54 -10.68
CA ALA A 143 -16.39 -17.56 -11.08
C ALA A 143 -16.33 -18.74 -10.10
N ASP A 144 -17.04 -18.67 -8.96
CA ASP A 144 -16.99 -19.64 -7.84
C ASP A 144 -15.55 -19.97 -7.42
N THR A 145 -14.72 -18.93 -7.34
CA THR A 145 -13.32 -19.05 -6.96
C THR A 145 -13.05 -18.31 -5.67
N GLU A 146 -12.15 -18.87 -4.89
CA GLU A 146 -11.68 -18.29 -3.64
C GLU A 146 -10.19 -17.99 -3.76
N ARG A 147 -9.76 -16.89 -3.13
CA ARG A 147 -8.34 -16.59 -3.02
C ARG A 147 -8.02 -15.94 -1.69
N PHE A 148 -6.81 -16.17 -1.24
CA PHE A 148 -6.22 -15.48 -0.11
C PHE A 148 -5.04 -14.63 -0.60
N ASP A 149 -5.10 -13.33 -0.33
CA ASP A 149 -4.02 -12.39 -0.61
C ASP A 149 -3.41 -11.95 0.71
N MET A 150 -2.10 -11.74 0.74
CA MET A 150 -1.34 -11.33 1.92
C MET A 150 -0.37 -10.20 1.56
N GLU A 151 -0.38 -9.16 2.36
CA GLU A 151 0.50 -8.01 2.23
C GLU A 151 1.16 -7.73 3.58
N ASP A 152 2.49 -7.89 3.64
CA ASP A 152 3.26 -7.68 4.85
C ASP A 152 4.37 -6.69 4.61
N TYR A 153 4.64 -5.82 5.58
CA TYR A 153 5.86 -5.06 5.55
C TYR A 153 6.47 -4.83 6.93
N VAL A 154 7.79 -4.62 6.90
CA VAL A 154 8.57 -4.07 8.02
C VAL A 154 9.26 -2.80 7.53
N SER A 155 9.06 -1.71 8.24
CA SER A 155 9.64 -0.41 7.90
C SER A 155 10.49 0.12 9.05
N LEU A 156 11.71 0.57 8.73
CA LEU A 156 12.55 1.35 9.62
C LEU A 156 12.58 2.80 9.11
N ASN A 157 12.02 3.70 9.90
CA ASN A 157 11.92 5.12 9.59
C ASN A 157 12.97 5.91 10.39
N TRP A 158 13.88 6.56 9.70
CA TRP A 158 14.90 7.42 10.28
C TRP A 158 14.52 8.88 10.13
N LYS A 159 14.23 9.54 11.24
CA LYS A 159 13.97 10.99 11.33
C LYS A 159 15.31 11.74 11.28
N VAL A 160 15.70 12.20 10.12
CA VAL A 160 16.93 12.98 9.91
C VAL A 160 16.78 14.39 10.49
N SER A 161 15.57 14.93 10.40
CA SER A 161 15.16 16.21 11.00
C SER A 161 13.65 16.21 11.28
N ASP A 162 13.11 17.31 11.83
CA ASP A 162 11.67 17.48 12.04
C ASP A 162 10.86 17.46 10.73
N LYS A 163 11.52 17.71 9.61
CA LYS A 163 10.90 17.76 8.29
C LYS A 163 11.27 16.58 7.37
N LEU A 164 12.42 15.94 7.59
CA LEU A 164 12.93 14.92 6.69
C LEU A 164 12.98 13.57 7.37
N THR A 165 12.35 12.58 6.75
CA THR A 165 12.40 11.16 7.14
C THR A 165 12.91 10.32 5.99
N VAL A 166 13.83 9.41 6.27
CA VAL A 166 14.25 8.33 5.36
C VAL A 166 13.53 7.07 5.78
N THR A 167 12.87 6.40 4.83
CA THR A 167 12.15 5.14 5.08
C THR A 167 12.87 3.98 4.40
N ASN A 168 13.02 2.88 5.09
CA ASN A 168 13.50 1.62 4.53
C ASN A 168 12.41 0.59 4.78
N ILE A 169 11.85 0.04 3.73
CA ILE A 169 10.71 -0.87 3.80
C ILE A 169 11.11 -2.18 3.15
N PHE A 170 10.85 -3.26 3.84
CA PHE A 170 10.90 -4.61 3.30
C PHE A 170 9.48 -5.15 3.25
N ASP A 171 8.97 -5.40 2.04
CA ASP A 171 7.63 -5.93 1.79
C ASP A 171 7.72 -7.39 1.36
N TYR A 172 6.79 -8.19 1.86
CA TYR A 172 6.44 -9.48 1.29
C TYR A 172 4.99 -9.43 0.84
N ASN A 173 4.72 -9.90 -0.36
CA ASN A 173 3.37 -9.95 -0.91
C ASN A 173 3.12 -11.32 -1.52
N ASP A 174 1.96 -11.89 -1.23
CA ASP A 174 1.40 -13.08 -1.87
C ASP A 174 0.02 -12.70 -2.40
N ILE A 175 -0.03 -12.27 -3.65
CA ILE A 175 -1.24 -11.76 -4.28
C ILE A 175 -1.54 -12.58 -5.52
N LYS A 176 -2.74 -13.19 -5.57
CA LYS A 176 -3.16 -14.04 -6.68
C LYS A 176 -2.13 -15.16 -6.98
N ASN A 177 -1.61 -15.80 -5.93
CA ASN A 177 -0.57 -16.84 -6.00
C ASN A 177 0.77 -16.36 -6.61
N LYS A 178 0.99 -15.06 -6.69
CA LYS A 178 2.27 -14.48 -7.07
C LYS A 178 2.98 -13.95 -5.84
N LYS A 179 4.09 -14.58 -5.51
CA LYS A 179 4.92 -14.21 -4.36
C LYS A 179 6.07 -13.33 -4.82
N TYR A 180 6.27 -12.22 -4.12
CA TYR A 180 7.42 -11.38 -4.37
C TYR A 180 7.88 -10.66 -3.11
N TYR A 181 9.16 -10.34 -3.09
CA TYR A 181 9.77 -9.48 -2.09
C TYR A 181 10.09 -8.13 -2.71
N LYS A 182 9.89 -7.07 -1.95
CA LYS A 182 10.22 -5.72 -2.38
C LYS A 182 11.06 -5.06 -1.30
N PHE A 183 12.19 -4.51 -1.69
CA PHE A 183 12.96 -3.61 -0.84
C PHE A 183 12.80 -2.19 -1.38
N LYS A 184 12.35 -1.28 -0.54
CA LYS A 184 12.06 0.11 -0.89
C LYS A 184 12.85 1.05 0.01
N VAL A 185 13.46 2.06 -0.60
CA VAL A 185 14.04 3.20 0.10
C VAL A 185 13.25 4.44 -0.31
N GLY A 186 12.80 5.21 0.66
CA GLY A 186 12.00 6.40 0.44
C GLY A 186 12.49 7.61 1.21
N LEU A 187 12.06 8.77 0.73
CA LEU A 187 12.24 10.05 1.37
C LEU A 187 10.87 10.69 1.57
N GLU A 188 10.63 11.23 2.76
CA GLU A 188 9.43 11.99 3.10
C GLU A 188 9.85 13.38 3.59
N TYR A 189 9.29 14.42 3.00
CA TYR A 189 9.53 15.80 3.38
C TYR A 189 8.23 16.50 3.76
N LYS A 190 8.17 16.97 5.00
CA LYS A 190 7.03 17.74 5.54
C LYS A 190 7.17 19.22 5.17
N LEU A 191 6.18 19.73 4.47
CA LEU A 191 6.09 21.13 4.05
C LEU A 191 5.66 22.08 5.19
#